data_7a921ab0dafedb5404ea133acee4f0f0
#
_entry.id   7a921ab0dafedb5404ea133acee4f0f0
#
_cell.length_a   1.000
_cell.length_b   1.000
_cell.length_c   1.000
_cell.angle_alpha   90.00
_cell.angle_beta   90.00
_cell.angle_gamma   90.00
#
_symmetry.space_group_name_H-M   'P 1'
#
loop_
_entity.id
_entity.type
_entity.pdbx_description
1 polymer ?
#
loop_
_entity_poly.entity_id
_entity_poly.type
_entity_poly.pdbx_seq_one_letter_code
_entity_poly.pdbx_strand_id
1 'polypeptide(L)'
;FAYDKNSRVFAVPYDKDTPLPDERGDLLARASMKGIELMNRNKKGFFMMIEGSQLDDYGHFNQLDMLMKETLDFDQTVGKVMKWAAEDGETLVVVTADHETGGLTLVNGDKNEGRVECCFSTRDHSGAMVPVYTFGPGAEHFTGIFENTDVFKRIKQLLTYGVIK
;
A
#
# COMPACT_ATOMS: atom_id res chain seq x y z
N PHE A 1 -3.08 19.86 -13.84
CA PHE A 1 -4.16 20.47 -13.06
C PHE A 1 -3.60 21.62 -12.25
N ALA A 2 -4.13 22.85 -12.47
CA ALA A 2 -3.94 24.00 -11.58
C ALA A 2 -5.05 23.94 -10.53
N TYR A 3 -4.72 23.93 -9.26
CA TYR A 3 -5.68 23.98 -8.15
C TYR A 3 -5.26 25.05 -7.15
N ASP A 4 -6.24 25.71 -6.56
CA ASP A 4 -6.03 26.61 -5.43
C ASP A 4 -5.57 25.81 -4.21
N LYS A 5 -4.66 26.40 -3.41
CA LYS A 5 -4.13 25.78 -2.17
C LYS A 5 -5.19 25.45 -1.11
N ASN A 6 -6.40 25.99 -1.25
CA ASN A 6 -7.54 25.72 -0.38
C ASN A 6 -8.55 24.75 -1.00
N SER A 7 -8.29 24.25 -2.22
CA SER A 7 -9.22 23.37 -2.93
C SER A 7 -9.20 21.97 -2.33
N ARG A 8 -10.39 21.37 -2.21
CA ARG A 8 -10.52 19.92 -2.08
C ARG A 8 -10.48 19.32 -3.48
N VAL A 9 -9.67 18.29 -3.65
CA VAL A 9 -9.50 17.63 -4.94
C VAL A 9 -10.23 16.30 -4.90
N PHE A 10 -11.10 16.09 -5.90
CA PHE A 10 -11.67 14.81 -6.23
C PHE A 10 -11.31 14.51 -7.69
N ALA A 11 -10.70 13.37 -7.93
CA ALA A 11 -10.27 12.96 -9.27
C ALA A 11 -10.67 11.52 -9.53
N VAL A 12 -11.34 11.28 -10.66
CA VAL A 12 -11.68 9.96 -11.17
C VAL A 12 -10.91 9.79 -12.49
N PRO A 13 -9.82 9.02 -12.49
CA PRO A 13 -8.97 8.91 -13.69
C PRO A 13 -9.59 8.06 -14.81
N TYR A 14 -10.54 7.18 -14.47
CA TYR A 14 -11.22 6.29 -15.42
C TYR A 14 -12.71 6.23 -15.14
N ASP A 15 -13.50 6.07 -16.20
CA ASP A 15 -14.97 5.93 -16.11
C ASP A 15 -15.44 4.52 -15.74
N LYS A 16 -14.53 3.56 -15.74
CA LYS A 16 -14.72 2.14 -15.43
C LYS A 16 -13.60 1.67 -14.51
N ASP A 17 -13.49 0.36 -14.36
CA ASP A 17 -12.43 -0.27 -13.58
C ASP A 17 -11.05 0.20 -14.03
N THR A 18 -10.14 0.33 -13.09
CA THR A 18 -8.77 0.76 -13.37
C THR A 18 -8.09 -0.27 -14.28
N PRO A 19 -7.51 0.13 -15.42
CA PRO A 19 -6.77 -0.78 -16.29
C PRO A 19 -5.57 -1.41 -15.58
N LEU A 20 -5.05 -2.51 -16.15
CA LEU A 20 -3.83 -3.16 -15.68
C LEU A 20 -2.63 -2.21 -15.70
N PRO A 21 -1.57 -2.48 -14.90
CA PRO A 21 -0.36 -1.67 -14.87
C PRO A 21 0.27 -1.44 -16.23
N ASP A 22 0.24 -2.44 -17.13
CA ASP A 22 0.78 -2.33 -18.50
C ASP A 22 0.07 -1.24 -19.32
N GLU A 23 -1.19 -0.94 -19.03
CA GLU A 23 -2.01 0.05 -19.73
C GLU A 23 -2.05 1.40 -18.98
N ARG A 24 -2.14 1.38 -17.65
CA ARG A 24 -2.22 2.60 -16.84
C ARG A 24 -0.85 3.22 -16.51
N GLY A 25 0.23 2.47 -16.76
CA GLY A 25 1.59 2.85 -16.39
C GLY A 25 1.72 3.08 -14.88
N ASP A 26 2.53 4.03 -14.46
CA ASP A 26 2.83 4.35 -13.07
C ASP A 26 1.77 5.25 -12.39
N LEU A 27 0.49 5.08 -12.73
CA LEU A 27 -0.58 5.94 -12.23
C LEU A 27 -0.65 5.98 -10.71
N LEU A 28 -0.61 4.81 -10.03
CA LEU A 28 -0.71 4.71 -8.57
C LEU A 28 0.41 5.51 -7.90
N ALA A 29 1.63 5.33 -8.37
CA ALA A 29 2.79 6.04 -7.86
C ALA A 29 2.70 7.57 -8.08
N ARG A 30 2.30 8.01 -9.28
CA ARG A 30 2.14 9.45 -9.58
C ARG A 30 1.01 10.08 -8.76
N ALA A 31 -0.12 9.40 -8.63
CA ALA A 31 -1.23 9.86 -7.82
C ALA A 31 -0.86 9.95 -6.34
N SER A 32 -0.16 8.94 -5.81
CA SER A 32 0.35 8.90 -4.44
C SER A 32 1.31 10.07 -4.15
N MET A 33 2.30 10.27 -5.00
CA MET A 33 3.26 11.37 -4.84
C MET A 33 2.58 12.74 -4.97
N LYS A 34 1.57 12.86 -5.84
CA LYS A 34 0.78 14.10 -5.94
C LYS A 34 -0.09 14.34 -4.72
N GLY A 35 -0.67 13.28 -4.15
CA GLY A 35 -1.41 13.35 -2.88
C GLY A 35 -0.51 13.82 -1.74
N ILE A 36 0.69 13.25 -1.62
CA ILE A 36 1.70 13.67 -0.63
C ILE A 36 2.06 15.15 -0.81
N GLU A 37 2.38 15.58 -2.02
CA GLU A 37 2.68 17.01 -2.33
C GLU A 37 1.57 17.95 -1.85
N LEU A 38 0.31 17.55 -2.07
CA LEU A 38 -0.85 18.35 -1.66
C LEU A 38 -1.01 18.39 -0.14
N MET A 39 -0.93 17.24 0.51
CA MET A 39 -1.22 17.11 1.93
C MET A 39 -0.07 17.61 2.81
N ASN A 40 1.17 17.51 2.37
CA ASN A 40 2.36 18.02 3.09
C ASN A 40 2.40 19.55 3.21
N ARG A 41 1.49 20.26 2.58
CA ARG A 41 1.30 21.71 2.80
C ARG A 41 0.72 22.03 4.17
N ASN A 42 0.04 21.06 4.80
CA ASN A 42 -0.50 21.21 6.13
C ASN A 42 0.62 21.04 7.18
N LYS A 43 1.01 22.16 7.79
CA LYS A 43 2.08 22.19 8.81
C LYS A 43 1.74 21.45 10.11
N LYS A 44 0.51 20.99 10.27
CA LYS A 44 0.08 20.15 11.38
C LYS A 44 0.20 18.65 11.09
N GLY A 45 0.72 18.30 9.91
CA GLY A 45 0.82 16.91 9.42
C GLY A 45 -0.43 16.45 8.66
N PHE A 46 -0.38 15.22 8.20
CA PHE A 46 -1.47 14.61 7.44
C PHE A 46 -1.51 13.10 7.69
N PHE A 47 -2.63 12.51 7.33
CA PHE A 47 -2.80 11.06 7.16
C PHE A 47 -3.23 10.79 5.73
N MET A 48 -2.62 9.80 5.10
CA MET A 48 -2.95 9.38 3.74
C MET A 48 -3.01 7.86 3.67
N MET A 49 -4.06 7.32 3.08
CA MET A 49 -4.18 5.93 2.72
C MET A 49 -3.99 5.78 1.21
N ILE A 50 -3.20 4.81 0.82
CA ILE A 50 -2.93 4.44 -0.59
C ILE A 50 -3.25 2.97 -0.72
N GLU A 51 -4.07 2.61 -1.69
CA GLU A 51 -4.54 1.24 -1.86
C GLU A 51 -4.17 0.68 -3.22
N GLY A 52 -3.61 -0.54 -3.21
CA GLY A 52 -3.46 -1.38 -4.38
C GLY A 52 -4.65 -2.34 -4.49
N SER A 53 -5.83 -1.84 -4.80
CA SER A 53 -7.11 -2.57 -4.68
C SER A 53 -7.20 -3.83 -5.55
N GLN A 54 -6.63 -3.81 -6.75
CA GLN A 54 -6.74 -4.94 -7.67
C GLN A 54 -5.90 -6.17 -7.26
N LEU A 55 -5.05 -6.05 -6.25
CA LEU A 55 -4.39 -7.21 -5.63
C LEU A 55 -5.42 -8.20 -5.08
N ASP A 56 -6.46 -7.70 -4.43
CA ASP A 56 -7.55 -8.50 -3.91
C ASP A 56 -8.37 -9.16 -5.03
N ASP A 57 -8.76 -8.37 -6.05
CA ASP A 57 -9.53 -8.87 -7.19
C ASP A 57 -8.84 -10.06 -7.87
N TYR A 58 -7.54 -9.94 -8.16
CA TYR A 58 -6.79 -11.02 -8.80
C TYR A 58 -6.46 -12.18 -7.86
N GLY A 59 -6.44 -11.96 -6.57
CA GLY A 59 -6.45 -13.00 -5.54
C GLY A 59 -7.74 -13.84 -5.62
N HIS A 60 -8.90 -13.20 -5.66
CA HIS A 60 -10.21 -13.84 -5.83
C HIS A 60 -10.34 -14.62 -7.14
N PHE A 61 -9.75 -14.11 -8.21
CA PHE A 61 -9.78 -14.79 -9.51
C PHE A 61 -8.72 -15.90 -9.63
N ASN A 62 -7.81 -16.05 -8.67
CA ASN A 62 -6.67 -16.97 -8.72
C ASN A 62 -5.79 -16.74 -9.97
N GLN A 63 -5.59 -15.49 -10.35
CA GLN A 63 -4.84 -15.08 -11.54
C GLN A 63 -3.44 -14.59 -11.18
N LEU A 64 -2.49 -15.53 -11.08
CA LEU A 64 -1.12 -15.25 -10.64
C LEU A 64 -0.43 -14.16 -11.47
N ASP A 65 -0.52 -14.21 -12.80
CA ASP A 65 0.18 -13.28 -13.68
C ASP A 65 -0.28 -11.83 -13.44
N MET A 66 -1.59 -11.62 -13.26
CA MET A 66 -2.16 -10.32 -12.99
C MET A 66 -1.84 -9.84 -11.58
N LEU A 67 -1.94 -10.75 -10.61
CA LEU A 67 -1.57 -10.49 -9.22
C LEU A 67 -0.10 -10.07 -9.10
N MET A 68 0.81 -10.73 -9.84
CA MET A 68 2.23 -10.33 -9.85
C MET A 68 2.43 -8.92 -10.43
N LYS A 69 1.72 -8.56 -11.51
CA LYS A 69 1.81 -7.21 -12.09
C LYS A 69 1.34 -6.14 -11.11
N GLU A 70 0.21 -6.36 -10.43
CA GLU A 70 -0.29 -5.45 -9.41
C GLU A 70 0.66 -5.35 -8.21
N THR A 71 1.24 -6.48 -7.79
CA THR A 71 2.23 -6.50 -6.70
C THR A 71 3.46 -5.67 -7.05
N LEU A 72 3.98 -5.80 -8.27
CA LEU A 72 5.15 -5.05 -8.73
C LEU A 72 4.86 -3.54 -8.85
N ASP A 73 3.68 -3.16 -9.34
CA ASP A 73 3.27 -1.75 -9.40
C ASP A 73 3.11 -1.14 -7.99
N PHE A 74 2.52 -1.91 -7.07
CA PHE A 74 2.40 -1.50 -5.68
C PHE A 74 3.77 -1.37 -5.00
N ASP A 75 4.67 -2.35 -5.18
CA ASP A 75 6.04 -2.31 -4.65
C ASP A 75 6.82 -1.09 -5.15
N GLN A 76 6.73 -0.77 -6.44
CA GLN A 76 7.33 0.44 -7.00
C GLN A 76 6.75 1.72 -6.38
N THR A 77 5.45 1.72 -6.12
CA THR A 77 4.78 2.85 -5.45
C THR A 77 5.29 3.00 -4.03
N VAL A 78 5.35 1.91 -3.26
CA VAL A 78 5.92 1.88 -1.91
C VAL A 78 7.36 2.38 -1.91
N GLY A 79 8.18 1.93 -2.87
CA GLY A 79 9.56 2.38 -3.01
C GLY A 79 9.69 3.89 -3.20
N LYS A 80 8.82 4.52 -4.02
CA LYS A 80 8.81 5.97 -4.21
C LYS A 80 8.36 6.72 -2.95
N VAL A 81 7.34 6.22 -2.26
CA VAL A 81 6.86 6.79 -0.99
C VAL A 81 7.92 6.69 0.11
N MET A 82 8.55 5.54 0.25
CA MET A 82 9.62 5.33 1.23
C MET A 82 10.82 6.24 0.99
N LYS A 83 11.21 6.41 -0.28
CA LYS A 83 12.31 7.33 -0.63
C LYS A 83 11.96 8.76 -0.20
N TRP A 84 10.77 9.22 -0.51
CA TRP A 84 10.31 10.55 -0.11
C TRP A 84 10.26 10.67 1.43
N ALA A 85 9.72 9.67 2.13
CA ALA A 85 9.64 9.67 3.60
C ALA A 85 11.02 9.68 4.26
N ALA A 86 12.02 9.01 3.66
CA ALA A 86 13.40 9.03 4.13
C ALA A 86 14.05 10.42 3.99
N GLU A 87 13.73 11.15 2.91
CA GLU A 87 14.20 12.52 2.68
C GLU A 87 13.49 13.51 3.62
N ASP A 88 12.20 13.30 3.88
CA ASP A 88 11.39 14.10 4.81
C ASP A 88 11.81 13.91 6.28
N GLY A 89 12.09 12.69 6.68
CA GLY A 89 12.56 12.34 8.03
C GLY A 89 11.51 12.41 9.15
N GLU A 90 10.30 12.89 8.86
CA GLU A 90 9.21 13.07 9.84
C GLU A 90 7.99 12.18 9.53
N THR A 91 7.99 11.46 8.41
CA THR A 91 6.87 10.63 7.97
C THR A 91 7.05 9.16 8.35
N LEU A 92 6.04 8.60 9.04
CA LEU A 92 5.88 7.16 9.25
C LEU A 92 5.17 6.56 8.03
N VAL A 93 5.75 5.52 7.47
CA VAL A 93 5.13 4.67 6.42
C VAL A 93 4.74 3.33 7.05
N VAL A 94 3.50 2.92 6.86
CA VAL A 94 2.97 1.62 7.27
C VAL A 94 2.45 0.92 6.02
N VAL A 95 2.95 -0.29 5.73
CA VAL A 95 2.51 -1.12 4.61
C VAL A 95 1.94 -2.42 5.16
N THR A 96 0.70 -2.69 4.84
CA THR A 96 0.00 -3.89 5.31
C THR A 96 -1.11 -4.26 4.35
N ALA A 97 -1.74 -5.40 4.57
CA ALA A 97 -3.04 -5.75 3.99
C ALA A 97 -4.10 -5.75 5.09
N ASP A 98 -5.37 -5.64 4.72
CA ASP A 98 -6.52 -5.82 5.61
C ASP A 98 -6.82 -7.31 5.84
N HIS A 99 -6.53 -8.17 4.84
CA HIS A 99 -6.64 -9.63 4.89
C HIS A 99 -5.75 -10.29 3.82
N GLU A 100 -5.71 -11.59 3.83
CA GLU A 100 -5.19 -12.44 2.77
C GLU A 100 -6.34 -12.84 1.84
N THR A 101 -6.06 -13.01 0.54
CA THR A 101 -7.03 -13.43 -0.48
C THR A 101 -6.49 -14.54 -1.35
N GLY A 102 -7.35 -15.55 -1.60
CA GLY A 102 -7.06 -16.69 -2.47
C GLY A 102 -6.35 -17.85 -1.78
N GLY A 103 -5.89 -17.70 -0.54
CA GLY A 103 -5.06 -18.71 0.13
C GLY A 103 -3.80 -19.01 -0.65
N LEU A 104 -3.16 -17.96 -1.20
CA LEU A 104 -1.98 -18.05 -2.06
C LEU A 104 -0.78 -18.64 -1.29
N THR A 105 -0.22 -19.69 -1.86
CA THR A 105 1.00 -20.32 -1.35
C THR A 105 2.02 -20.43 -2.48
N LEU A 106 3.20 -19.87 -2.30
CA LEU A 106 4.33 -20.06 -3.20
C LEU A 106 4.93 -21.45 -2.96
N VAL A 107 4.91 -22.31 -3.97
CA VAL A 107 5.35 -23.71 -3.84
C VAL A 107 6.72 -23.96 -4.47
N ASN A 108 7.08 -23.17 -5.48
CA ASN A 108 8.36 -23.26 -6.17
C ASN A 108 8.65 -21.99 -6.97
N GLY A 109 9.82 -21.91 -7.59
CA GLY A 109 10.21 -20.85 -8.50
C GLY A 109 11.67 -20.94 -8.91
N ASP A 110 12.05 -20.18 -9.92
CA ASP A 110 13.44 -19.96 -10.33
C ASP A 110 13.73 -18.48 -10.44
N LYS A 111 14.59 -18.00 -9.57
CA LYS A 111 14.97 -16.58 -9.53
C LYS A 111 15.70 -16.11 -10.79
N ASN A 112 16.47 -16.99 -11.44
CA ASN A 112 17.22 -16.64 -12.64
C ASN A 112 16.32 -16.56 -13.88
N GLU A 113 15.26 -17.38 -13.88
CA GLU A 113 14.25 -17.40 -14.95
C GLU A 113 13.10 -16.40 -14.67
N GLY A 114 13.06 -15.80 -13.49
CA GLY A 114 11.93 -14.97 -13.07
C GLY A 114 10.62 -15.75 -12.93
N ARG A 115 10.70 -17.06 -12.66
CA ARG A 115 9.56 -17.97 -12.61
C ARG A 115 9.07 -18.15 -11.17
N VAL A 116 7.76 -18.06 -10.99
CA VAL A 116 7.07 -18.33 -9.74
C VAL A 116 6.01 -19.40 -9.96
N GLU A 117 5.94 -20.38 -9.06
CA GLU A 117 4.89 -21.38 -9.03
C GLU A 117 4.11 -21.28 -7.73
N CYS A 118 2.80 -21.26 -7.82
CA CYS A 118 1.93 -21.11 -6.66
C CYS A 118 0.72 -22.06 -6.71
N CYS A 119 0.08 -22.19 -5.56
CA CYS A 119 -1.24 -22.79 -5.41
C CYS A 119 -2.16 -21.79 -4.73
N PHE A 120 -3.42 -21.74 -5.17
CA PHE A 120 -4.50 -21.06 -4.50
C PHE A 120 -5.42 -22.10 -3.85
N SER A 121 -5.81 -21.89 -2.61
CA SER A 121 -6.67 -22.85 -1.86
C SER A 121 -8.13 -22.44 -1.81
N THR A 122 -8.44 -21.19 -2.14
CA THR A 122 -9.79 -20.63 -2.14
C THR A 122 -9.92 -19.55 -3.21
N ARG A 123 -11.14 -19.02 -3.36
CA ARG A 123 -11.44 -17.76 -4.07
C ARG A 123 -11.97 -16.68 -3.15
N ASP A 124 -11.91 -16.92 -1.85
CA ASP A 124 -12.31 -16.00 -0.80
C ASP A 124 -11.10 -15.58 0.02
N HIS A 125 -11.35 -14.75 1.02
CA HIS A 125 -10.35 -14.40 2.01
C HIS A 125 -10.01 -15.62 2.89
N SER A 126 -8.79 -15.66 3.37
CA SER A 126 -8.40 -16.64 4.40
C SER A 126 -8.07 -15.95 5.72
N GLY A 127 -8.05 -16.73 6.80
CA GLY A 127 -7.65 -16.28 8.13
C GLY A 127 -6.14 -16.25 8.35
N ALA A 128 -5.33 -16.30 7.30
CA ALA A 128 -3.88 -16.21 7.42
C ALA A 128 -3.46 -14.81 7.91
N MET A 129 -2.44 -14.77 8.77
CA MET A 129 -1.86 -13.50 9.21
C MET A 129 -1.19 -12.78 8.03
N VAL A 130 -1.41 -11.48 7.95
CA VAL A 130 -0.73 -10.61 6.99
C VAL A 130 0.41 -9.84 7.65
N PRO A 131 1.51 -9.56 6.95
CA PRO A 131 2.63 -8.81 7.50
C PRO A 131 2.30 -7.33 7.64
N VAL A 132 2.94 -6.68 8.61
CA VAL A 132 2.98 -5.22 8.73
C VAL A 132 4.44 -4.79 8.63
N TYR A 133 4.74 -3.99 7.61
CA TYR A 133 6.06 -3.38 7.43
C TYR A 133 5.97 -1.90 7.78
N THR A 134 6.97 -1.39 8.47
CA THR A 134 6.98 0.02 8.89
C THR A 134 8.34 0.64 8.68
N PHE A 135 8.33 1.93 8.37
CA PHE A 135 9.54 2.72 8.18
C PHE A 135 9.31 4.16 8.67
N GLY A 136 10.33 4.74 9.31
CA GLY A 136 10.29 6.12 9.79
C GLY A 136 9.98 6.24 11.29
N PRO A 137 9.76 7.47 11.79
CA PRO A 137 9.53 7.72 13.20
C PRO A 137 8.30 6.98 13.74
N GLY A 138 8.44 6.23 14.84
CA GLY A 138 7.37 5.45 15.44
C GLY A 138 7.16 4.05 14.84
N ALA A 139 8.03 3.63 13.92
CA ALA A 139 7.97 2.28 13.31
C ALA A 139 8.05 1.17 14.37
N GLU A 140 8.78 1.37 15.44
CA GLU A 140 8.95 0.43 16.57
C GLU A 140 7.63 0.08 17.28
N HIS A 141 6.62 0.94 17.17
CA HIS A 141 5.30 0.68 17.75
C HIS A 141 4.48 -0.38 17.01
N PHE A 142 4.93 -0.82 15.82
CA PHE A 142 4.23 -1.81 15.00
C PHE A 142 4.90 -3.18 15.01
N THR A 143 5.72 -3.48 16.02
CA THR A 143 6.37 -4.78 16.16
C THR A 143 5.48 -5.81 16.82
N GLY A 144 5.73 -7.11 16.53
CA GLY A 144 5.03 -8.24 17.13
C GLY A 144 3.77 -8.65 16.38
N ILE A 145 2.98 -9.51 17.00
CA ILE A 145 1.67 -9.98 16.50
C ILE A 145 0.58 -9.23 17.25
N PHE A 146 -0.37 -8.68 16.52
CA PHE A 146 -1.46 -7.89 17.10
C PHE A 146 -2.70 -7.94 16.20
N GLU A 147 -3.83 -7.55 16.73
CA GLU A 147 -5.09 -7.49 15.98
C GLU A 147 -5.08 -6.38 14.93
N ASN A 148 -5.76 -6.59 13.80
CA ASN A 148 -5.84 -5.59 12.72
C ASN A 148 -6.39 -4.25 13.20
N THR A 149 -7.33 -4.26 14.16
CA THR A 149 -7.90 -3.05 14.79
C THR A 149 -6.88 -2.25 15.59
N ASP A 150 -5.75 -2.85 15.98
CA ASP A 150 -4.69 -2.14 16.70
C ASP A 150 -3.86 -1.23 15.80
N VAL A 151 -3.85 -1.46 14.50
CA VAL A 151 -3.25 -0.53 13.51
C VAL A 151 -3.83 0.86 13.69
N PHE A 152 -5.17 0.97 13.74
CA PHE A 152 -5.85 2.24 13.98
C PHE A 152 -5.45 2.89 15.31
N LYS A 153 -5.42 2.10 16.40
CA LYS A 153 -5.09 2.61 17.73
C LYS A 153 -3.67 3.17 17.78
N ARG A 154 -2.71 2.46 17.17
CA ARG A 154 -1.30 2.84 17.11
C ARG A 154 -1.10 4.11 16.27
N ILE A 155 -1.70 4.17 15.07
CA ILE A 155 -1.68 5.37 14.22
C ILE A 155 -2.29 6.56 14.95
N LYS A 156 -3.48 6.40 15.56
CA LYS A 156 -4.16 7.45 16.31
C LYS A 156 -3.30 7.97 17.46
N GLN A 157 -2.64 7.07 18.20
CA GLN A 157 -1.76 7.44 19.32
C GLN A 157 -0.60 8.31 18.83
N LEU A 158 0.08 7.90 17.75
CA LEU A 158 1.20 8.63 17.18
C LEU A 158 0.79 10.00 16.63
N LEU A 159 -0.36 10.08 15.95
CA LEU A 159 -0.90 11.36 15.45
C LEU A 159 -1.33 12.31 16.58
N THR A 160 -1.76 11.77 17.72
CA THR A 160 -2.26 12.60 18.84
C THR A 160 -1.15 13.06 19.76
N TYR A 161 -0.20 12.20 20.07
CA TYR A 161 0.81 12.42 21.10
C TYR A 161 2.25 12.48 20.56
N GLY A 162 2.43 12.23 19.27
CA GLY A 162 3.75 12.10 18.67
C GLY A 162 4.45 10.79 19.04
N VAL A 163 5.70 10.66 18.60
CA VAL A 163 6.55 9.53 18.97
C VAL A 163 6.92 9.69 20.46
N ILE A 164 6.43 8.78 21.28
CA ILE A 164 6.80 8.74 22.70
C ILE A 164 8.24 8.19 22.77
N LYS A 165 9.16 9.03 23.22
CA LYS A 165 10.56 8.63 23.42
C LYS A 165 10.71 7.78 24.67
#